data_588bba002303655619641bc7bf31863a
#
_entry.id   588bba002303655619641bc7bf31863a
#
_cell.length_a   1.000
_cell.length_b   1.000
_cell.length_c   1.000
_cell.angle_alpha   90.00
_cell.angle_beta   90.00
_cell.angle_gamma   90.00
#
_symmetry.space_group_name_H-M   'P 1'
#
loop_
_entity.id
_entity.type
_entity.pdbx_description
1 polymer ?
#
loop_
_entity_poly.entity_id
_entity_poly.type
_entity_poly.pdbx_seq_one_letter_code
_entity_poly.pdbx_strand_id
1 'polypeptide(L)'
;MNFFPKHILILFFSFCFISLNSQTISVIDENSGDGIPNVLLYNSDKSKRAITNLDGLVSLDDFVQNDIITFSHISYEEKSIILSELLARKKIFLLEKSYNLTGVVLSVSRNSQDVKSISRKVSVIDVASLRLEAPKTTADLLYQAGGVHIQKTQAGGGSPVVRGFEANRVLLVIDGVRMNNAIYRSGHLQNSITVDQNSLERTELIFGPSSVAYGSDALGGVIHFYTKTPKFSDSFLLNYSRAYSYNISDKSNIRSRNIEISNKKWASLTSFTRSFYGDVIMGENRRHGFKDWGIVKYYSRNSASKYFENASANSNTSVQKNTAYKQKDFLQKFNFKTSENSNLILNFQFSESSNISRFDKLSEINEDNNLKYAQWYYGPQKRLLSSINYNLTTKSLFDKGSIILSHQYINESRNSRKFNSLELRSQEEKLNIFSVNADFSKNISQKNFISYGIETTKNNLESIGNNYILSISNNDIIDKLKSPGISRYPDNGSTYSSTAGYFNIKRMISEKTY
;
A
#
# COMPACT_ATOMS: atom_id res chain seq x y z
N MET A 1 -37.17 -74.35 -36.82
CA MET A 1 -38.01 -73.29 -37.42
C MET A 1 -38.18 -72.14 -36.41
N ASN A 2 -37.38 -71.15 -36.53
CA ASN A 2 -37.65 -69.87 -35.82
C ASN A 2 -37.12 -68.74 -36.69
N PHE A 3 -38.03 -68.06 -37.35
CA PHE A 3 -37.81 -66.85 -38.11
C PHE A 3 -37.70 -65.67 -37.14
N PHE A 4 -36.51 -65.09 -36.98
CA PHE A 4 -36.34 -63.74 -36.44
C PHE A 4 -36.20 -62.78 -37.63
N PRO A 5 -37.01 -61.72 -37.72
CA PRO A 5 -36.96 -60.83 -38.87
C PRO A 5 -35.72 -59.91 -38.80
N LYS A 6 -34.84 -60.06 -39.78
CA LYS A 6 -33.61 -59.26 -40.00
C LYS A 6 -33.87 -57.76 -40.17
N HIS A 7 -35.11 -57.34 -40.26
CA HIS A 7 -35.46 -55.89 -40.45
C HIS A 7 -35.53 -55.07 -39.18
N ILE A 8 -35.60 -55.67 -37.99
CA ILE A 8 -35.61 -54.94 -36.74
C ILE A 8 -34.19 -54.45 -36.36
N LEU A 9 -33.14 -55.14 -36.75
CA LEU A 9 -31.76 -54.82 -36.49
C LEU A 9 -31.28 -53.56 -37.29
N ILE A 10 -31.83 -53.33 -38.48
CA ILE A 10 -31.49 -52.22 -39.36
C ILE A 10 -32.14 -50.89 -38.84
N LEU A 11 -33.36 -51.02 -38.27
CA LEU A 11 -34.00 -49.81 -37.66
C LEU A 11 -33.34 -49.33 -36.36
N PHE A 12 -32.74 -50.28 -35.60
CA PHE A 12 -32.04 -49.93 -34.36
C PHE A 12 -30.65 -49.30 -34.61
N PHE A 13 -30.01 -49.66 -35.75
CA PHE A 13 -28.72 -49.09 -36.13
C PHE A 13 -28.85 -47.74 -36.86
N SER A 14 -30.01 -47.42 -37.42
CA SER A 14 -30.28 -46.14 -38.10
C SER A 14 -30.63 -45.01 -37.12
N PHE A 15 -30.90 -45.34 -35.83
CA PHE A 15 -31.24 -44.33 -34.82
C PHE A 15 -30.03 -43.85 -33.98
N CYS A 16 -28.84 -44.43 -34.19
CA CYS A 16 -27.62 -44.08 -33.45
C CYS A 16 -26.73 -43.02 -34.11
N PHE A 17 -27.16 -42.40 -35.22
CA PHE A 17 -26.44 -41.29 -35.83
C PHE A 17 -27.22 -39.99 -35.78
N ILE A 18 -27.75 -39.64 -34.58
CA ILE A 18 -28.02 -38.22 -34.30
C ILE A 18 -26.68 -37.65 -33.87
N SER A 19 -25.93 -37.12 -34.83
CA SER A 19 -24.79 -36.26 -34.54
C SER A 19 -25.30 -35.04 -33.77
N LEU A 20 -25.19 -35.05 -32.48
CA LEU A 20 -25.30 -33.84 -31.66
C LEU A 20 -24.16 -32.92 -32.12
N ASN A 21 -24.47 -32.05 -33.09
CA ASN A 21 -23.55 -30.96 -33.42
C ASN A 21 -23.53 -29.99 -32.25
N SER A 22 -22.69 -30.26 -31.26
CA SER A 22 -22.37 -29.29 -30.20
C SER A 22 -21.80 -28.04 -30.86
N GLN A 23 -22.44 -26.88 -30.61
CA GLN A 23 -22.00 -25.59 -31.15
C GLN A 23 -20.80 -25.09 -30.30
N THR A 24 -19.67 -25.76 -30.45
CA THR A 24 -18.45 -25.44 -29.72
C THR A 24 -17.61 -24.45 -30.49
N ILE A 25 -17.12 -23.41 -29.80
CA ILE A 25 -16.19 -22.40 -30.33
C ILE A 25 -14.90 -22.37 -29.51
N SER A 26 -13.84 -21.83 -30.12
CA SER A 26 -12.57 -21.54 -29.44
C SER A 26 -12.41 -20.04 -29.15
N VAL A 27 -12.05 -19.73 -27.94
CA VAL A 27 -11.63 -18.37 -27.52
C VAL A 27 -10.11 -18.36 -27.43
N ILE A 28 -9.46 -17.52 -28.22
CA ILE A 28 -8.01 -17.58 -28.48
C ILE A 28 -7.40 -16.21 -28.16
N ASP A 29 -6.21 -16.22 -27.59
CA ASP A 29 -5.37 -15.04 -27.43
C ASP A 29 -4.85 -14.56 -28.79
N GLU A 30 -5.06 -13.29 -29.12
CA GLU A 30 -4.69 -12.72 -30.42
C GLU A 30 -3.16 -12.67 -30.64
N ASN A 31 -2.36 -12.59 -29.57
CA ASN A 31 -0.91 -12.48 -29.63
C ASN A 31 -0.21 -13.84 -29.61
N SER A 32 -0.60 -14.74 -28.71
CA SER A 32 0.06 -16.04 -28.53
C SER A 32 -0.56 -17.15 -29.39
N GLY A 33 -1.84 -17.02 -29.75
CA GLY A 33 -2.60 -18.06 -30.43
C GLY A 33 -3.09 -19.19 -29.54
N ASP A 34 -2.89 -19.11 -28.23
CA ASP A 34 -3.30 -20.10 -27.25
C ASP A 34 -4.77 -19.96 -26.86
N GLY A 35 -5.41 -21.05 -26.45
CA GLY A 35 -6.77 -21.03 -25.92
C GLY A 35 -6.83 -20.32 -24.56
N ILE A 36 -7.83 -19.45 -24.35
CA ILE A 36 -7.99 -18.70 -23.11
C ILE A 36 -8.96 -19.41 -22.18
N PRO A 37 -8.53 -19.93 -21.02
CA PRO A 37 -9.39 -20.54 -20.04
C PRO A 37 -10.18 -19.51 -19.23
N ASN A 38 -11.31 -19.93 -18.63
CA ASN A 38 -12.12 -19.13 -17.70
C ASN A 38 -12.69 -17.82 -18.28
N VAL A 39 -12.85 -17.71 -19.59
CA VAL A 39 -13.59 -16.62 -20.21
C VAL A 39 -15.07 -16.81 -19.93
N LEU A 40 -15.71 -15.85 -19.29
CA LEU A 40 -17.15 -15.83 -19.05
C LEU A 40 -17.87 -15.30 -20.28
N LEU A 41 -18.80 -16.08 -20.82
CA LEU A 41 -19.74 -15.69 -21.87
C LEU A 41 -21.10 -15.42 -21.28
N TYR A 42 -21.78 -14.36 -21.72
CA TYR A 42 -23.15 -14.07 -21.33
C TYR A 42 -23.90 -13.30 -22.43
N ASN A 43 -25.23 -13.46 -22.47
CA ASN A 43 -26.10 -12.69 -23.35
C ASN A 43 -26.44 -11.32 -22.75
N SER A 44 -27.11 -10.43 -23.50
CA SER A 44 -27.34 -9.04 -23.13
C SER A 44 -28.08 -8.85 -21.80
N ASP A 45 -29.02 -9.75 -21.47
CA ASP A 45 -29.79 -9.71 -20.21
C ASP A 45 -29.14 -10.56 -19.10
N LYS A 46 -28.00 -11.20 -19.38
CA LYS A 46 -27.24 -12.08 -18.48
C LYS A 46 -28.03 -13.31 -17.97
N SER A 47 -29.10 -13.68 -18.64
CA SER A 47 -29.91 -14.85 -18.28
C SER A 47 -29.18 -16.17 -18.65
N LYS A 48 -28.33 -16.14 -19.67
CA LYS A 48 -27.55 -17.28 -20.15
C LYS A 48 -26.06 -17.03 -19.99
N ARG A 49 -25.32 -18.07 -19.54
CA ARG A 49 -23.89 -17.97 -19.24
C ARG A 49 -23.18 -19.26 -19.61
N ALA A 50 -21.94 -19.14 -20.07
CA ALA A 50 -21.03 -20.24 -20.29
C ALA A 50 -19.60 -19.83 -19.93
N ILE A 51 -18.70 -20.78 -19.69
CA ILE A 51 -17.30 -20.51 -19.33
C ILE A 51 -16.41 -21.42 -20.16
N THR A 52 -15.30 -20.89 -20.71
CA THR A 52 -14.31 -21.68 -21.44
C THR A 52 -13.56 -22.65 -20.52
N ASN A 53 -13.27 -23.83 -21.04
CA ASN A 53 -12.43 -24.83 -20.38
C ASN A 53 -10.92 -24.44 -20.45
N LEU A 54 -10.04 -25.34 -19.99
CA LEU A 54 -8.59 -25.13 -19.99
C LEU A 54 -7.98 -24.90 -21.37
N ASP A 55 -8.61 -25.43 -22.43
CA ASP A 55 -8.18 -25.31 -23.82
C ASP A 55 -8.83 -24.10 -24.54
N GLY A 56 -9.58 -23.27 -23.81
CA GLY A 56 -10.31 -22.13 -24.38
C GLY A 56 -11.58 -22.52 -25.15
N LEU A 57 -12.08 -23.74 -25.01
CA LEU A 57 -13.27 -24.24 -25.70
C LEU A 57 -14.52 -24.01 -24.86
N VAL A 58 -15.63 -23.63 -25.51
CA VAL A 58 -16.93 -23.44 -24.85
C VAL A 58 -18.08 -23.86 -25.77
N SER A 59 -19.11 -24.53 -25.22
CA SER A 59 -20.38 -24.81 -25.92
C SER A 59 -21.30 -23.59 -25.84
N LEU A 60 -22.02 -23.33 -26.93
CA LEU A 60 -23.02 -22.27 -27.08
C LEU A 60 -24.46 -22.80 -27.17
N ASP A 61 -24.69 -24.06 -26.83
CA ASP A 61 -25.98 -24.74 -27.01
C ASP A 61 -27.16 -24.09 -26.28
N ASP A 62 -26.85 -23.36 -25.19
CA ASP A 62 -27.85 -22.63 -24.39
C ASP A 62 -28.26 -21.25 -24.97
N PHE A 63 -27.51 -20.74 -25.96
CA PHE A 63 -27.76 -19.41 -26.54
C PHE A 63 -28.67 -19.50 -27.78
N VAL A 64 -29.45 -18.45 -28.05
CA VAL A 64 -30.33 -18.37 -29.21
C VAL A 64 -29.75 -17.49 -30.32
N GLN A 65 -30.17 -17.75 -31.58
CA GLN A 65 -29.53 -17.27 -32.80
C GLN A 65 -29.30 -15.74 -32.89
N ASN A 66 -30.12 -14.95 -32.22
CA ASN A 66 -30.03 -13.49 -32.21
C ASN A 66 -29.38 -12.92 -30.93
N ASP A 67 -28.88 -13.76 -30.03
CA ASP A 67 -28.21 -13.28 -28.82
C ASP A 67 -26.91 -12.54 -29.18
N ILE A 68 -26.69 -11.40 -28.57
CA ILE A 68 -25.38 -10.74 -28.55
C ILE A 68 -24.61 -11.35 -27.37
N ILE A 69 -23.53 -12.05 -27.68
CA ILE A 69 -22.69 -12.71 -26.68
C ILE A 69 -21.53 -11.81 -26.33
N THR A 70 -21.39 -11.49 -25.05
CA THR A 70 -20.26 -10.75 -24.51
C THR A 70 -19.29 -11.71 -23.86
N PHE A 71 -18.02 -11.60 -24.27
CA PHE A 71 -16.86 -12.32 -23.73
C PHE A 71 -16.18 -11.41 -22.70
N SER A 72 -16.08 -11.85 -21.46
CA SER A 72 -15.47 -11.11 -20.36
C SER A 72 -14.43 -11.96 -19.65
N HIS A 73 -13.22 -11.44 -19.52
CA HIS A 73 -12.12 -12.03 -18.78
C HIS A 73 -11.31 -10.94 -18.10
N ILE A 74 -10.75 -11.23 -16.91
CA ILE A 74 -10.03 -10.23 -16.10
C ILE A 74 -8.83 -9.63 -16.84
N SER A 75 -8.15 -10.43 -17.69
CA SER A 75 -6.93 -10.04 -18.41
C SER A 75 -7.14 -9.68 -19.87
N TYR A 76 -8.39 -9.71 -20.39
CA TYR A 76 -8.68 -9.46 -21.82
C TYR A 76 -9.73 -8.38 -21.99
N GLU A 77 -9.67 -7.64 -23.11
CA GLU A 77 -10.70 -6.67 -23.47
C GLU A 77 -12.04 -7.35 -23.70
N GLU A 78 -13.11 -6.76 -23.18
CA GLU A 78 -14.46 -7.28 -23.42
C GLU A 78 -14.81 -7.15 -24.90
N LYS A 79 -15.35 -8.21 -25.50
CA LYS A 79 -15.76 -8.24 -26.88
C LYS A 79 -17.18 -8.78 -26.98
N SER A 80 -18.01 -8.13 -27.78
CA SER A 80 -19.38 -8.57 -28.02
C SER A 80 -19.58 -8.87 -29.50
N ILE A 81 -20.26 -9.97 -29.80
CA ILE A 81 -20.54 -10.43 -31.19
C ILE A 81 -21.91 -11.11 -31.22
N ILE A 82 -22.60 -11.04 -32.35
CA ILE A 82 -23.86 -11.74 -32.56
C ILE A 82 -23.59 -13.25 -32.73
N LEU A 83 -24.40 -14.12 -32.12
CA LEU A 83 -24.20 -15.56 -32.13
C LEU A 83 -24.10 -16.12 -33.56
N SER A 84 -24.92 -15.66 -34.51
CA SER A 84 -24.86 -16.11 -35.90
C SER A 84 -23.50 -15.86 -36.57
N GLU A 85 -22.87 -14.73 -36.30
CA GLU A 85 -21.53 -14.42 -36.80
C GLU A 85 -20.46 -15.24 -36.09
N LEU A 86 -20.61 -15.48 -34.80
CA LEU A 86 -19.70 -16.29 -33.99
C LEU A 86 -19.67 -17.77 -34.45
N LEU A 87 -20.83 -18.32 -34.74
CA LEU A 87 -20.96 -19.71 -35.23
C LEU A 87 -20.35 -19.89 -36.61
N ALA A 88 -20.44 -18.87 -37.48
CA ALA A 88 -19.80 -18.88 -38.79
C ALA A 88 -18.25 -18.88 -38.69
N ARG A 89 -17.70 -18.17 -37.72
CA ARG A 89 -16.24 -18.04 -37.51
C ARG A 89 -15.66 -19.22 -36.71
N LYS A 90 -16.41 -19.83 -35.80
CA LYS A 90 -16.00 -20.89 -34.86
C LYS A 90 -14.82 -20.52 -33.95
N LYS A 91 -14.27 -19.35 -34.09
CA LYS A 91 -13.15 -18.82 -33.31
C LYS A 91 -13.39 -17.34 -33.00
N ILE A 92 -13.01 -16.92 -31.81
CA ILE A 92 -12.94 -15.50 -31.44
C ILE A 92 -11.57 -15.20 -30.85
N PHE A 93 -11.00 -14.09 -31.28
CA PHE A 93 -9.73 -13.61 -30.75
C PHE A 93 -10.01 -12.49 -29.76
N LEU A 94 -9.44 -12.61 -28.56
CA LEU A 94 -9.45 -11.58 -27.54
C LEU A 94 -8.07 -10.97 -27.44
N LEU A 95 -8.05 -9.65 -27.39
CA LEU A 95 -6.83 -8.90 -27.16
C LEU A 95 -6.59 -8.85 -25.66
N GLU A 96 -5.38 -9.25 -25.24
CA GLU A 96 -4.98 -9.05 -23.85
C GLU A 96 -5.23 -7.59 -23.47
N LYS A 97 -5.97 -7.36 -22.38
CA LYS A 97 -6.00 -6.01 -21.81
C LYS A 97 -4.55 -5.65 -21.57
N SER A 98 -3.95 -4.96 -22.51
CA SER A 98 -2.84 -4.16 -22.13
C SER A 98 -3.43 -3.22 -21.08
N TYR A 99 -3.14 -3.48 -19.82
CA TYR A 99 -3.09 -2.43 -18.82
C TYR A 99 -1.98 -1.51 -19.30
N ASN A 100 -2.24 -0.83 -20.43
CA ASN A 100 -1.62 0.41 -20.69
C ASN A 100 -1.91 1.21 -19.44
N LEU A 101 -0.96 1.24 -18.55
CA LEU A 101 -0.82 2.29 -17.59
C LEU A 101 -0.67 3.59 -18.40
N THR A 102 -1.76 4.01 -19.03
CA THR A 102 -2.03 5.41 -19.30
C THR A 102 -2.28 6.01 -17.93
N GLY A 103 -1.40 5.65 -16.99
CA GLY A 103 -1.36 6.15 -15.65
C GLY A 103 -0.82 7.55 -15.74
N VAL A 104 -1.68 8.49 -15.47
CA VAL A 104 -1.25 9.84 -15.13
C VAL A 104 -0.51 9.74 -13.80
N VAL A 105 0.79 10.02 -13.81
CA VAL A 105 1.65 10.08 -12.64
C VAL A 105 1.76 11.53 -12.18
N LEU A 106 1.49 11.78 -10.93
CA LEU A 106 1.55 13.12 -10.33
C LEU A 106 2.92 13.42 -9.72
N SER A 107 3.69 12.37 -9.36
CA SER A 107 4.86 12.52 -8.50
C SER A 107 6.13 12.98 -9.22
N VAL A 108 6.26 12.84 -10.54
CA VAL A 108 7.54 13.11 -11.23
C VAL A 108 7.89 14.60 -11.30
N SER A 109 6.90 15.45 -11.50
CA SER A 109 7.06 16.91 -11.56
C SER A 109 6.11 17.65 -10.64
N ARG A 110 5.55 16.94 -9.65
CA ARG A 110 4.44 17.41 -8.78
C ARG A 110 3.18 17.82 -9.57
N ASN A 111 3.13 17.46 -10.85
CA ASN A 111 2.02 17.72 -11.77
C ASN A 111 1.68 16.48 -12.58
N SER A 112 0.42 16.38 -12.99
CA SER A 112 -0.11 15.29 -13.80
C SER A 112 0.63 15.14 -15.14
N GLN A 113 1.31 14.03 -15.35
CA GLN A 113 2.00 13.69 -16.61
C GLN A 113 1.67 12.25 -17.03
N ASP A 114 1.69 12.00 -18.33
CA ASP A 114 1.60 10.63 -18.86
C ASP A 114 2.91 9.88 -18.55
N VAL A 115 2.79 8.65 -18.05
CA VAL A 115 3.93 7.76 -17.75
C VAL A 115 4.86 7.60 -18.96
N LYS A 116 4.30 7.49 -20.16
CA LYS A 116 5.07 7.35 -21.40
C LYS A 116 5.94 8.57 -21.72
N SER A 117 5.59 9.72 -21.17
CA SER A 117 6.30 10.98 -21.39
C SER A 117 7.41 11.25 -20.36
N ILE A 118 7.70 10.29 -19.47
CA ILE A 118 8.63 10.45 -18.37
C ILE A 118 9.94 9.72 -18.70
N SER A 119 11.05 10.45 -18.66
CA SER A 119 12.40 9.92 -18.92
C SER A 119 12.97 9.05 -17.78
N ARG A 120 12.26 8.92 -16.66
CA ARG A 120 12.68 8.17 -15.48
C ARG A 120 11.88 6.89 -15.33
N LYS A 121 12.47 5.86 -14.70
CA LYS A 121 11.71 4.68 -14.31
C LYS A 121 10.72 5.06 -13.21
N VAL A 122 9.44 4.89 -13.51
CA VAL A 122 8.34 5.05 -12.54
C VAL A 122 7.60 3.72 -12.45
N SER A 123 7.21 3.35 -11.25
CA SER A 123 6.32 2.22 -10.99
C SER A 123 5.09 2.74 -10.26
N VAL A 124 3.92 2.39 -10.73
CA VAL A 124 2.65 2.68 -10.07
C VAL A 124 2.14 1.37 -9.47
N ILE A 125 1.87 1.39 -8.17
CA ILE A 125 1.28 0.28 -7.45
C ILE A 125 -0.20 0.60 -7.30
N ASP A 126 -1.04 -0.13 -8.02
CA ASP A 126 -2.47 -0.13 -7.76
C ASP A 126 -2.74 -1.08 -6.59
N VAL A 127 -3.20 -0.49 -5.48
CA VAL A 127 -3.51 -1.25 -4.26
C VAL A 127 -4.62 -2.28 -4.47
N ALA A 128 -5.53 -2.05 -5.43
CA ALA A 128 -6.58 -3.01 -5.73
C ALA A 128 -6.02 -4.32 -6.32
N SER A 129 -5.01 -4.23 -7.20
CA SER A 129 -4.36 -5.40 -7.80
C SER A 129 -3.54 -6.20 -6.78
N LEU A 130 -2.94 -5.53 -5.79
CA LEU A 130 -2.14 -6.18 -4.74
C LEU A 130 -2.96 -6.81 -3.61
N ARG A 131 -4.27 -6.61 -3.54
CA ARG A 131 -5.13 -7.23 -2.52
C ARG A 131 -5.12 -8.75 -2.56
N LEU A 132 -4.87 -9.35 -3.71
CA LEU A 132 -4.75 -10.81 -3.84
C LEU A 132 -3.52 -11.35 -3.09
N GLU A 133 -2.45 -10.57 -3.01
CA GLU A 133 -1.24 -10.93 -2.26
C GLU A 133 -1.34 -10.61 -0.76
N ALA A 134 -2.44 -9.93 -0.36
CA ALA A 134 -2.80 -9.60 1.02
C ALA A 134 -1.63 -9.02 1.86
N PRO A 135 -0.99 -7.92 1.43
CA PRO A 135 0.06 -7.29 2.21
C PRO A 135 -0.48 -6.88 3.58
N LYS A 136 0.25 -7.15 4.66
CA LYS A 136 -0.19 -6.84 6.03
C LYS A 136 0.01 -5.36 6.37
N THR A 137 1.09 -4.77 5.89
CA THR A 137 1.49 -3.39 6.17
C THR A 137 1.86 -2.67 4.88
N THR A 138 1.90 -1.35 4.91
CA THR A 138 2.40 -0.53 3.79
C THR A 138 3.85 -0.87 3.41
N ALA A 139 4.68 -1.29 4.38
CA ALA A 139 6.03 -1.78 4.09
C ALA A 139 6.00 -3.08 3.27
N ASP A 140 5.09 -4.01 3.58
CA ASP A 140 4.93 -5.26 2.82
C ASP A 140 4.40 -4.98 1.41
N LEU A 141 3.47 -4.02 1.26
CA LEU A 141 2.98 -3.55 -0.04
C LEU A 141 4.12 -3.03 -0.92
N LEU A 142 5.03 -2.22 -0.37
CA LEU A 142 6.18 -1.70 -1.10
C LEU A 142 7.16 -2.82 -1.50
N TYR A 143 7.36 -3.82 -0.64
CA TYR A 143 8.24 -4.95 -0.92
C TYR A 143 7.72 -5.81 -2.07
N GLN A 144 6.41 -6.07 -2.11
CA GLN A 144 5.76 -6.86 -3.15
C GLN A 144 5.80 -6.19 -4.53
N ALA A 145 5.80 -4.87 -4.57
CA ALA A 145 5.83 -4.11 -5.82
C ALA A 145 7.11 -4.22 -6.64
N GLY A 146 8.17 -4.78 -6.07
CA GLY A 146 9.48 -4.92 -6.69
C GLY A 146 10.29 -3.62 -6.75
N GLY A 147 11.61 -3.75 -6.76
CA GLY A 147 12.54 -2.62 -6.83
C GLY A 147 12.72 -1.83 -5.53
N VAL A 148 12.02 -2.21 -4.48
CA VAL A 148 12.17 -1.67 -3.12
C VAL A 148 12.51 -2.81 -2.17
N HIS A 149 13.59 -2.67 -1.43
CA HIS A 149 13.88 -3.53 -0.30
C HIS A 149 13.37 -2.89 0.98
N ILE A 150 12.92 -3.68 1.95
CA ILE A 150 12.43 -3.17 3.22
C ILE A 150 13.32 -3.65 4.36
N GLN A 151 13.92 -2.73 5.06
CA GLN A 151 14.68 -3.01 6.27
C GLN A 151 13.74 -3.02 7.48
N LYS A 152 13.72 -4.12 8.22
CA LYS A 152 12.88 -4.30 9.42
C LYS A 152 13.71 -4.84 10.60
N THR A 153 13.44 -4.32 11.79
CA THR A 153 13.93 -4.83 13.09
C THR A 153 12.77 -5.08 14.06
N GLN A 154 11.56 -4.79 13.64
CA GLN A 154 10.29 -4.96 14.36
C GLN A 154 9.19 -5.42 13.39
N ALA A 155 8.09 -5.94 13.94
CA ALA A 155 6.96 -6.42 13.14
C ALA A 155 6.26 -5.26 12.41
N GLY A 156 6.12 -4.09 13.06
CA GLY A 156 5.45 -2.93 12.52
C GLY A 156 6.39 -1.97 11.82
N GLY A 157 5.97 -1.52 10.64
CA GLY A 157 6.72 -0.59 9.83
C GLY A 157 7.89 -1.22 9.08
N GLY A 158 8.77 -0.38 8.60
CA GLY A 158 9.96 -0.72 7.85
C GLY A 158 10.49 0.49 7.12
N SER A 159 11.81 0.54 6.93
CA SER A 159 12.44 1.58 6.13
C SER A 159 12.61 1.10 4.69
N PRO A 160 12.01 1.77 3.70
CA PRO A 160 12.21 1.41 2.31
C PRO A 160 13.62 1.79 1.87
N VAL A 161 14.26 0.88 1.17
CA VAL A 161 15.57 1.03 0.54
C VAL A 161 15.36 0.99 -0.97
N VAL A 162 15.73 2.06 -1.66
CA VAL A 162 15.59 2.20 -3.10
C VAL A 162 16.98 2.37 -3.71
N ARG A 163 17.39 1.43 -4.57
CA ARG A 163 18.72 1.45 -5.21
C ARG A 163 19.89 1.61 -4.21
N GLY A 164 19.79 1.01 -3.01
CA GLY A 164 20.79 1.11 -1.95
C GLY A 164 20.72 2.36 -1.08
N PHE A 165 19.81 3.29 -1.36
CA PHE A 165 19.57 4.47 -0.53
C PHE A 165 18.46 4.21 0.47
N GLU A 166 18.64 4.67 1.72
CA GLU A 166 17.71 4.48 2.84
C GLU A 166 17.46 5.79 3.61
N ALA A 167 16.49 5.74 4.51
CA ALA A 167 16.14 6.78 5.47
C ALA A 167 15.93 8.16 4.83
N ASN A 168 16.74 9.16 5.16
CA ASN A 168 16.64 10.52 4.65
C ASN A 168 17.15 10.70 3.21
N ARG A 169 17.50 9.61 2.51
CA ARG A 169 17.89 9.63 1.09
C ARG A 169 16.80 9.08 0.18
N VAL A 170 15.72 8.56 0.76
CA VAL A 170 14.48 8.17 0.08
C VAL A 170 13.38 9.04 0.63
N LEU A 171 12.75 9.83 -0.24
CA LEU A 171 11.69 10.72 0.18
C LEU A 171 10.36 9.96 0.21
N LEU A 172 9.67 10.05 1.35
CA LEU A 172 8.29 9.62 1.51
C LEU A 172 7.37 10.83 1.46
N VAL A 173 6.32 10.74 0.66
CA VAL A 173 5.30 11.79 0.52
C VAL A 173 3.92 11.16 0.67
N ILE A 174 2.99 11.83 1.32
CA ILE A 174 1.59 11.42 1.39
C ILE A 174 0.67 12.59 1.01
N ASP A 175 -0.17 12.38 -0.01
CA ASP A 175 -1.09 13.41 -0.53
C ASP A 175 -0.40 14.78 -0.78
N GLY A 176 0.84 14.75 -1.31
CA GLY A 176 1.64 15.95 -1.57
C GLY A 176 2.41 16.51 -0.37
N VAL A 177 2.21 15.96 0.83
CA VAL A 177 2.90 16.40 2.05
C VAL A 177 4.10 15.50 2.34
N ARG A 178 5.28 16.10 2.51
CA ARG A 178 6.53 15.41 2.87
C ARG A 178 6.39 14.73 4.24
N MET A 179 6.75 13.45 4.32
CA MET A 179 6.81 12.70 5.57
C MET A 179 8.19 12.76 6.22
N ASN A 180 9.27 12.88 5.42
CA ASN A 180 10.62 13.05 5.94
C ASN A 180 10.69 14.32 6.79
N ASN A 181 11.32 14.20 7.96
CA ASN A 181 11.35 15.25 8.97
C ASN A 181 12.68 15.24 9.73
N ALA A 182 12.82 16.10 10.72
CA ALA A 182 14.07 16.34 11.45
C ALA A 182 14.64 15.10 12.17
N ILE A 183 13.82 14.07 12.47
CA ILE A 183 14.29 12.84 13.12
C ILE A 183 14.61 11.70 12.13
N TYR A 184 14.31 11.86 10.83
CA TYR A 184 14.65 10.88 9.82
C TYR A 184 16.15 10.91 9.55
N ARG A 185 16.82 9.81 9.86
CA ARG A 185 18.27 9.62 9.71
C ARG A 185 18.57 8.17 9.42
N SER A 186 19.82 7.83 9.09
CA SER A 186 20.27 6.45 8.97
C SER A 186 19.88 5.64 10.21
N GLY A 187 19.30 4.46 10.00
CA GLY A 187 18.78 3.61 11.07
C GLY A 187 17.42 4.02 11.65
N HIS A 188 16.69 4.96 11.03
CA HIS A 188 15.29 5.23 11.35
C HIS A 188 14.38 4.23 10.62
N LEU A 189 13.75 3.30 11.36
CA LEU A 189 13.06 2.15 10.79
C LEU A 189 11.52 2.21 10.90
N GLN A 190 10.96 3.37 11.21
CA GLN A 190 9.52 3.51 11.50
C GLN A 190 8.75 4.29 10.43
N ASN A 191 9.37 4.63 9.32
CA ASN A 191 8.90 5.65 8.38
C ASN A 191 7.52 5.34 7.78
N SER A 192 7.23 4.09 7.43
CA SER A 192 6.00 3.73 6.72
C SER A 192 4.88 3.19 7.61
N ILE A 193 5.10 3.03 8.91
CA ILE A 193 4.11 2.42 9.81
C ILE A 193 2.81 3.23 9.90
N THR A 194 2.91 4.57 9.80
CA THR A 194 1.77 5.47 9.99
C THR A 194 0.93 5.68 8.72
N VAL A 195 1.17 4.91 7.67
CA VAL A 195 0.38 4.92 6.44
C VAL A 195 -0.47 3.66 6.39
N ASP A 196 -1.79 3.82 6.45
CA ASP A 196 -2.74 2.71 6.32
C ASP A 196 -2.92 2.33 4.85
N GLN A 197 -2.48 1.13 4.48
CA GLN A 197 -2.63 0.61 3.12
C GLN A 197 -4.09 0.51 2.65
N ASN A 198 -5.05 0.33 3.58
CA ASN A 198 -6.47 0.21 3.24
C ASN A 198 -7.09 1.56 2.83
N SER A 199 -6.44 2.66 3.21
CA SER A 199 -6.83 4.02 2.84
C SER A 199 -6.18 4.49 1.52
N LEU A 200 -5.20 3.73 0.98
CA LEU A 200 -4.52 4.10 -0.26
C LEU A 200 -5.39 3.87 -1.50
N GLU A 201 -5.29 4.77 -2.46
CA GLU A 201 -5.77 4.64 -3.84
C GLU A 201 -4.69 4.06 -4.74
N ARG A 202 -3.45 4.56 -4.61
CA ARG A 202 -2.26 4.07 -5.31
C ARG A 202 -0.99 4.56 -4.62
N THR A 203 0.13 3.95 -5.00
CA THR A 203 1.48 4.41 -4.61
C THR A 203 2.32 4.56 -5.85
N GLU A 204 3.02 5.68 -5.99
CA GLU A 204 3.92 5.97 -7.10
C GLU A 204 5.37 5.92 -6.60
N LEU A 205 6.20 5.13 -7.30
CA LEU A 205 7.62 5.01 -7.00
C LEU A 205 8.43 5.61 -8.14
N ILE A 206 9.22 6.63 -7.84
CA ILE A 206 10.16 7.22 -8.79
C ILE A 206 11.54 6.73 -8.40
N PHE A 207 12.20 6.03 -9.31
CA PHE A 207 13.54 5.50 -9.09
C PHE A 207 14.62 6.47 -9.56
N GLY A 208 15.58 6.73 -8.69
CA GLY A 208 16.70 7.61 -8.96
C GLY A 208 16.48 9.05 -8.51
N PRO A 209 17.45 9.94 -8.77
CA PRO A 209 17.45 11.27 -8.21
C PRO A 209 16.28 12.10 -8.72
N SER A 210 15.45 12.56 -7.80
CA SER A 210 14.31 13.46 -8.03
C SER A 210 14.47 14.77 -7.26
N SER A 211 15.70 15.07 -6.87
CA SER A 211 16.04 16.22 -6.02
C SER A 211 15.69 17.56 -6.67
N VAL A 212 15.63 17.64 -7.98
CA VAL A 212 15.22 18.88 -8.69
C VAL A 212 13.81 19.32 -8.30
N ALA A 213 12.86 18.36 -8.22
CA ALA A 213 11.47 18.70 -7.88
C ALA A 213 11.17 18.52 -6.38
N TYR A 214 11.96 17.72 -5.66
CA TYR A 214 11.64 17.29 -4.30
C TYR A 214 12.70 17.64 -3.24
N GLY A 215 13.83 18.22 -3.64
CA GLY A 215 14.92 18.58 -2.72
C GLY A 215 15.85 17.42 -2.36
N SER A 216 16.69 17.65 -1.32
CA SER A 216 17.85 16.80 -1.00
C SER A 216 17.52 15.35 -0.60
N ASP A 217 16.37 15.09 -0.02
CA ASP A 217 16.01 13.76 0.49
C ASP A 217 15.63 12.78 -0.64
N ALA A 218 15.47 13.25 -1.87
CA ALA A 218 15.07 12.43 -3.02
C ALA A 218 16.26 11.95 -3.87
N LEU A 219 17.37 11.52 -3.25
CA LEU A 219 18.56 11.01 -3.94
C LEU A 219 18.35 9.61 -4.50
N GLY A 220 17.85 8.69 -3.70
CA GLY A 220 17.55 7.31 -4.12
C GLY A 220 16.26 7.18 -4.88
N GLY A 221 15.29 8.01 -4.55
CA GLY A 221 13.97 8.01 -5.17
C GLY A 221 12.92 8.68 -4.31
N VAL A 222 11.68 8.66 -4.82
CA VAL A 222 10.49 9.16 -4.12
C VAL A 222 9.44 8.05 -4.06
N ILE A 223 8.84 7.88 -2.91
CA ILE A 223 7.67 7.04 -2.70
C ILE A 223 6.52 7.95 -2.33
N HIS A 224 5.54 8.09 -3.21
CA HIS A 224 4.39 8.95 -3.01
C HIS A 224 3.14 8.12 -2.79
N PHE A 225 2.58 8.20 -1.59
CA PHE A 225 1.33 7.57 -1.20
C PHE A 225 0.17 8.52 -1.51
N TYR A 226 -0.78 8.05 -2.30
CA TYR A 226 -2.03 8.75 -2.56
C TYR A 226 -3.15 8.04 -1.82
N THR A 227 -3.73 8.69 -0.83
CA THR A 227 -4.92 8.14 -0.17
C THR A 227 -6.16 8.43 -0.98
N LYS A 228 -7.16 7.58 -0.86
CA LYS A 228 -8.45 7.74 -1.54
C LYS A 228 -8.99 9.15 -1.37
N THR A 229 -9.46 9.73 -2.47
CA THR A 229 -10.09 11.06 -2.48
C THR A 229 -11.52 10.93 -2.96
N PRO A 230 -12.51 11.43 -2.18
CA PRO A 230 -13.92 11.32 -2.55
C PRO A 230 -14.19 12.14 -3.82
N LYS A 231 -14.96 11.55 -4.74
CA LYS A 231 -15.33 12.15 -6.04
C LYS A 231 -16.74 12.72 -5.98
N PHE A 232 -16.96 13.80 -6.71
CA PHE A 232 -18.32 14.37 -6.87
C PHE A 232 -19.22 13.38 -7.63
N SER A 233 -20.52 13.47 -7.39
CA SER A 233 -21.54 12.66 -8.06
C SER A 233 -22.68 13.55 -8.54
N ASP A 234 -23.27 13.24 -9.68
CA ASP A 234 -24.42 14.00 -10.22
C ASP A 234 -25.66 13.91 -9.34
N SER A 235 -25.83 12.83 -8.59
CA SER A 235 -26.87 12.62 -7.59
C SER A 235 -26.28 12.39 -6.22
N PHE A 236 -27.10 12.43 -5.17
CA PHE A 236 -26.67 12.00 -3.85
C PHE A 236 -26.29 10.53 -3.88
N LEU A 237 -25.07 10.23 -3.43
CA LEU A 237 -24.50 8.88 -3.37
C LEU A 237 -23.99 8.60 -1.96
N LEU A 238 -24.35 7.45 -1.42
CA LEU A 238 -23.82 6.90 -0.17
C LEU A 238 -23.24 5.53 -0.45
N ASN A 239 -21.93 5.40 -0.34
CA ASN A 239 -21.21 4.14 -0.46
C ASN A 239 -20.66 3.71 0.90
N TYR A 240 -20.89 2.47 1.27
CA TYR A 240 -20.30 1.84 2.44
C TYR A 240 -19.51 0.60 2.01
N SER A 241 -18.25 0.51 2.42
CA SER A 241 -17.45 -0.68 2.20
C SER A 241 -16.74 -1.12 3.48
N ARG A 242 -16.56 -2.41 3.62
CA ARG A 242 -15.78 -3.03 4.70
C ARG A 242 -14.85 -4.08 4.13
N ALA A 243 -13.66 -4.15 4.72
CA ALA A 243 -12.71 -5.21 4.44
C ALA A 243 -12.29 -5.88 5.74
N TYR A 244 -12.13 -7.19 5.69
CA TYR A 244 -11.62 -7.99 6.78
C TYR A 244 -10.55 -8.92 6.23
N SER A 245 -9.36 -8.88 6.83
CA SER A 245 -8.28 -9.79 6.53
C SER A 245 -7.88 -10.55 7.79
N TYR A 246 -7.71 -11.86 7.68
CA TYR A 246 -7.22 -12.72 8.75
C TYR A 246 -6.08 -13.58 8.22
N ASN A 247 -4.95 -13.54 8.91
CA ASN A 247 -3.80 -14.38 8.59
C ASN A 247 -3.70 -15.53 9.59
N ILE A 248 -3.82 -16.76 9.10
CA ILE A 248 -3.85 -17.97 9.91
C ILE A 248 -2.51 -18.21 10.62
N SER A 249 -1.38 -17.89 9.96
CA SER A 249 -0.04 -18.21 10.46
C SER A 249 0.28 -17.48 11.76
N ASP A 250 0.08 -16.16 11.83
CA ASP A 250 0.41 -15.31 12.97
C ASP A 250 -0.83 -14.76 13.69
N LYS A 251 -2.04 -15.17 13.27
CA LYS A 251 -3.33 -14.74 13.84
C LYS A 251 -3.57 -13.22 13.72
N SER A 252 -2.89 -12.56 12.80
CA SER A 252 -3.14 -11.14 12.53
C SER A 252 -4.53 -10.95 11.95
N ASN A 253 -5.20 -9.86 12.35
CA ASN A 253 -6.48 -9.48 11.77
C ASN A 253 -6.57 -7.97 11.56
N ILE A 254 -7.11 -7.58 10.41
CA ILE A 254 -7.26 -6.20 9.99
C ILE A 254 -8.72 -5.98 9.61
N ARG A 255 -9.32 -4.93 10.13
CA ARG A 255 -10.71 -4.55 9.89
C ARG A 255 -10.76 -3.11 9.44
N SER A 256 -11.16 -2.87 8.19
CA SER A 256 -11.31 -1.55 7.61
C SER A 256 -12.77 -1.28 7.24
N ARG A 257 -13.20 -0.04 7.42
CA ARG A 257 -14.54 0.46 7.07
C ARG A 257 -14.40 1.80 6.38
N ASN A 258 -15.09 1.97 5.25
CA ASN A 258 -15.10 3.22 4.52
C ASN A 258 -16.56 3.65 4.30
N ILE A 259 -16.81 4.93 4.49
CA ILE A 259 -18.08 5.58 4.19
C ILE A 259 -17.77 6.74 3.25
N GLU A 260 -18.37 6.75 2.09
CA GLU A 260 -18.27 7.83 1.12
C GLU A 260 -19.64 8.42 0.85
N ILE A 261 -19.75 9.73 0.98
CA ILE A 261 -20.99 10.48 0.70
C ILE A 261 -20.62 11.55 -0.31
N SER A 262 -21.41 11.68 -1.37
CA SER A 262 -21.13 12.67 -2.40
C SER A 262 -22.37 13.22 -3.07
N ASN A 263 -22.24 14.40 -3.62
CA ASN A 263 -23.17 15.07 -4.51
C ASN A 263 -22.41 15.98 -5.50
N LYS A 264 -23.12 16.83 -6.23
CA LYS A 264 -22.52 17.73 -7.25
C LYS A 264 -21.54 18.77 -6.70
N LYS A 265 -21.69 19.16 -5.41
CA LYS A 265 -20.95 20.30 -4.82
C LYS A 265 -19.91 19.88 -3.79
N TRP A 266 -20.10 18.74 -3.13
CA TRP A 266 -19.17 18.25 -2.13
C TRP A 266 -19.17 16.72 -2.06
N ALA A 267 -18.07 16.19 -1.60
CA ALA A 267 -17.89 14.77 -1.33
C ALA A 267 -17.10 14.58 -0.03
N SER A 268 -17.38 13.51 0.70
CA SER A 268 -16.76 13.15 1.96
C SER A 268 -16.36 11.69 1.95
N LEU A 269 -15.16 11.37 2.45
CA LEU A 269 -14.71 10.01 2.71
C LEU A 269 -14.23 9.89 4.15
N THR A 270 -14.83 8.97 4.87
CA THR A 270 -14.39 8.53 6.20
C THR A 270 -13.85 7.12 6.11
N SER A 271 -12.61 6.88 6.53
CA SER A 271 -12.01 5.55 6.63
C SER A 271 -11.52 5.30 8.05
N PHE A 272 -11.82 4.13 8.58
CA PHE A 272 -11.33 3.67 9.88
C PHE A 272 -10.82 2.25 9.77
N THR A 273 -9.56 2.04 10.18
CA THR A 273 -8.91 0.73 10.22
C THR A 273 -8.45 0.41 11.63
N ARG A 274 -8.73 -0.80 12.08
CA ARG A 274 -8.20 -1.38 13.30
C ARG A 274 -7.47 -2.67 12.98
N SER A 275 -6.19 -2.72 13.34
CA SER A 275 -5.30 -3.83 13.06
C SER A 275 -4.79 -4.45 14.36
N PHE A 276 -4.72 -5.77 14.38
CA PHE A 276 -3.97 -6.55 15.33
C PHE A 276 -2.99 -7.41 14.55
N TYR A 277 -1.73 -7.32 14.88
CA TYR A 277 -0.65 -8.12 14.32
C TYR A 277 -0.15 -9.08 15.39
N GLY A 278 -0.14 -10.37 15.09
CA GLY A 278 0.35 -11.41 16.00
C GLY A 278 1.88 -11.42 16.06
N ASP A 279 2.40 -12.30 16.92
CA ASP A 279 3.84 -12.51 17.03
C ASP A 279 4.42 -12.97 15.69
N VAL A 280 5.60 -12.45 15.34
CA VAL A 280 6.33 -12.86 14.12
C VAL A 280 6.68 -14.35 14.23
N ILE A 281 6.39 -15.10 13.18
CA ILE A 281 6.70 -16.54 13.10
C ILE A 281 7.69 -16.78 11.97
N MET A 282 8.80 -17.43 12.30
CA MET A 282 9.82 -17.84 11.36
C MET A 282 9.35 -19.04 10.55
N GLY A 283 9.53 -19.01 9.23
CA GLY A 283 9.33 -20.17 8.38
C GLY A 283 10.34 -21.28 8.65
N GLU A 284 9.95 -22.53 8.40
CA GLU A 284 10.80 -23.70 8.65
C GLU A 284 11.82 -23.93 7.53
N ASN A 285 11.53 -23.46 6.31
CA ASN A 285 12.40 -23.65 5.16
C ASN A 285 13.53 -22.61 5.14
N ARG A 286 14.76 -23.06 5.47
CA ARG A 286 15.98 -22.24 5.53
C ARG A 286 16.89 -22.52 4.34
N ARG A 287 16.47 -22.09 3.15
CA ARG A 287 17.21 -22.28 1.88
C ARG A 287 18.63 -21.69 1.90
N HIS A 288 18.90 -20.72 2.77
CA HIS A 288 20.22 -20.11 2.95
C HIS A 288 21.23 -21.00 3.70
N GLY A 289 20.82 -22.17 4.22
CA GLY A 289 21.69 -23.15 4.88
C GLY A 289 21.92 -22.95 6.38
N PHE A 290 21.59 -21.81 6.96
CA PHE A 290 21.77 -21.55 8.40
C PHE A 290 20.59 -22.11 9.20
N LYS A 291 20.73 -23.32 9.74
CA LYS A 291 19.65 -24.07 10.40
C LYS A 291 19.06 -23.36 11.63
N ASP A 292 19.91 -22.69 12.41
CA ASP A 292 19.50 -22.01 13.65
C ASP A 292 19.12 -20.54 13.44
N TRP A 293 19.15 -20.04 12.21
CA TRP A 293 18.79 -18.63 11.95
C TRP A 293 17.35 -18.34 12.29
N GLY A 294 17.13 -17.31 13.11
CA GLY A 294 15.81 -16.87 13.55
C GLY A 294 15.17 -17.75 14.62
N ILE A 295 15.86 -18.78 15.14
CA ILE A 295 15.37 -19.58 16.26
C ILE A 295 15.53 -18.80 17.57
N VAL A 296 14.43 -18.73 18.36
CA VAL A 296 14.39 -18.05 19.66
C VAL A 296 14.15 -19.08 20.75
N LYS A 297 15.23 -19.51 21.41
CA LYS A 297 15.17 -20.53 22.47
C LYS A 297 14.59 -19.99 23.79
N TYR A 298 14.83 -18.72 24.08
CA TYR A 298 14.40 -18.05 25.30
C TYR A 298 13.73 -16.71 24.96
N TYR A 299 12.82 -16.27 25.80
CA TYR A 299 12.15 -14.98 25.66
C TYR A 299 11.90 -14.30 27.01
N SER A 300 11.71 -13.00 26.99
CA SER A 300 11.38 -12.21 28.18
C SER A 300 9.87 -12.23 28.45
N ARG A 301 9.46 -12.55 29.67
CA ARG A 301 8.06 -12.37 30.14
C ARG A 301 7.79 -10.97 30.68
N ASN A 302 8.79 -10.11 30.70
CA ASN A 302 8.67 -8.76 31.21
C ASN A 302 7.67 -7.94 30.35
N SER A 303 6.89 -7.10 31.03
CA SER A 303 5.89 -6.23 30.40
C SER A 303 5.86 -4.86 31.09
N ALA A 304 4.92 -4.00 30.74
CA ALA A 304 4.72 -2.72 31.41
C ALA A 304 4.34 -2.84 32.90
N SER A 305 3.81 -4.00 33.32
CA SER A 305 3.32 -4.27 34.69
C SER A 305 3.99 -5.45 35.37
N LYS A 306 4.81 -6.24 34.64
CA LYS A 306 5.44 -7.46 35.19
C LYS A 306 6.96 -7.41 35.06
N TYR A 307 7.64 -7.87 36.08
CA TYR A 307 9.08 -8.01 36.16
C TYR A 307 9.48 -9.47 36.43
N PHE A 308 10.43 -9.96 35.66
CA PHE A 308 11.05 -11.28 35.84
C PHE A 308 12.56 -11.13 35.66
N GLU A 309 13.31 -11.67 36.58
CA GLU A 309 14.79 -11.62 36.51
C GLU A 309 15.37 -12.48 35.41
N ASN A 310 14.71 -13.61 35.12
CA ASN A 310 15.19 -14.59 34.18
C ASN A 310 14.30 -14.71 32.95
N ALA A 311 14.93 -15.02 31.82
CA ALA A 311 14.22 -15.40 30.60
C ALA A 311 13.53 -16.76 30.76
N SER A 312 12.46 -16.97 30.03
CA SER A 312 11.71 -18.22 29.99
C SER A 312 12.02 -19.01 28.74
N ALA A 313 12.04 -20.33 28.84
CA ALA A 313 12.18 -21.21 27.69
C ALA A 313 10.98 -21.00 26.71
N ASN A 314 11.28 -20.95 25.44
CA ASN A 314 10.27 -20.82 24.39
C ASN A 314 9.86 -22.20 23.89
N SER A 315 8.65 -22.61 24.16
CA SER A 315 8.11 -23.90 23.72
C SER A 315 7.97 -24.02 22.19
N ASN A 316 7.84 -22.88 21.49
CA ASN A 316 7.88 -22.83 20.03
C ASN A 316 8.97 -21.85 19.58
N THR A 317 10.14 -22.39 19.31
CA THR A 317 11.35 -21.61 18.99
C THR A 317 11.28 -20.83 17.67
N SER A 318 10.31 -21.14 16.81
CA SER A 318 10.05 -20.37 15.58
C SER A 318 9.24 -19.08 15.83
N VAL A 319 8.63 -18.92 17.01
CA VAL A 319 7.83 -17.74 17.35
C VAL A 319 8.69 -16.70 18.05
N GLN A 320 8.72 -15.50 17.49
CA GLN A 320 9.34 -14.31 18.08
C GLN A 320 8.39 -13.72 19.13
N LYS A 321 8.38 -14.27 20.34
CA LYS A 321 7.46 -13.86 21.41
C LYS A 321 7.54 -12.37 21.73
N ASN A 322 6.38 -11.77 22.08
CA ASN A 322 6.23 -10.35 22.44
C ASN A 322 6.43 -9.37 21.29
N THR A 323 6.32 -9.80 20.04
CA THR A 323 6.42 -8.92 18.88
C THR A 323 5.06 -8.48 18.33
N ALA A 324 3.97 -9.03 18.88
CA ALA A 324 2.60 -8.63 18.55
C ALA A 324 2.35 -7.16 18.90
N TYR A 325 1.57 -6.47 18.07
CA TYR A 325 1.17 -5.08 18.29
C TYR A 325 -0.21 -4.77 17.72
N LYS A 326 -0.75 -3.62 18.08
CA LYS A 326 -2.04 -3.11 17.60
C LYS A 326 -1.85 -1.76 16.94
N GLN A 327 -2.73 -1.42 16.00
CA GLN A 327 -2.75 -0.12 15.35
C GLN A 327 -4.18 0.32 15.06
N LYS A 328 -4.40 1.63 15.10
CA LYS A 328 -5.64 2.29 14.71
C LYS A 328 -5.30 3.41 13.75
N ASP A 329 -6.01 3.45 12.63
CA ASP A 329 -5.84 4.44 11.59
C ASP A 329 -7.19 5.06 11.27
N PHE A 330 -7.20 6.38 11.06
CA PHE A 330 -8.37 7.15 10.69
C PHE A 330 -8.01 8.13 9.59
N LEU A 331 -8.87 8.21 8.57
CA LEU A 331 -8.79 9.19 7.50
C LEU A 331 -10.16 9.84 7.32
N GLN A 332 -10.18 11.17 7.31
CA GLN A 332 -11.33 11.97 6.89
C GLN A 332 -10.90 12.92 5.80
N LYS A 333 -11.55 12.86 4.64
CA LYS A 333 -11.39 13.85 3.58
C LYS A 333 -12.73 14.47 3.21
N PHE A 334 -12.71 15.77 3.00
CA PHE A 334 -13.81 16.51 2.36
C PHE A 334 -13.27 17.14 1.08
N ASN A 335 -14.04 17.06 0.01
CA ASN A 335 -13.73 17.68 -1.27
C ASN A 335 -14.90 18.59 -1.64
N PHE A 336 -14.65 19.89 -1.74
CA PHE A 336 -15.65 20.91 -2.05
C PHE A 336 -15.37 21.50 -3.43
N LYS A 337 -16.36 21.51 -4.30
CA LYS A 337 -16.31 22.19 -5.58
C LYS A 337 -16.49 23.70 -5.33
N THR A 338 -15.42 24.47 -5.43
CA THR A 338 -15.45 25.93 -5.20
C THR A 338 -15.83 26.70 -6.46
N SER A 339 -15.50 26.14 -7.64
CA SER A 339 -15.98 26.59 -8.96
C SER A 339 -15.93 25.42 -9.95
N GLU A 340 -16.29 25.67 -11.23
CA GLU A 340 -16.13 24.64 -12.27
C GLU A 340 -14.66 24.22 -12.48
N ASN A 341 -13.73 25.11 -12.17
CA ASN A 341 -12.30 24.94 -12.40
C ASN A 341 -11.49 24.84 -11.11
N SER A 342 -12.13 24.73 -9.95
CA SER A 342 -11.41 24.68 -8.67
C SER A 342 -12.13 23.85 -7.61
N ASN A 343 -11.33 23.23 -6.76
CA ASN A 343 -11.83 22.49 -5.60
C ASN A 343 -10.92 22.66 -4.39
N LEU A 344 -11.50 22.53 -3.22
CA LEU A 344 -10.83 22.57 -1.91
C LEU A 344 -10.94 21.20 -1.25
N ILE A 345 -9.80 20.60 -0.90
CA ILE A 345 -9.74 19.34 -0.18
C ILE A 345 -9.24 19.59 1.22
N LEU A 346 -10.06 19.24 2.21
CA LEU A 346 -9.65 19.15 3.61
C LEU A 346 -9.30 17.69 3.89
N ASN A 347 -8.13 17.44 4.48
CA ASN A 347 -7.62 16.11 4.75
C ASN A 347 -7.13 16.02 6.19
N PHE A 348 -7.65 15.06 6.92
CA PHE A 348 -7.26 14.74 8.28
C PHE A 348 -6.93 13.26 8.38
N GLN A 349 -5.73 12.93 8.86
CA GLN A 349 -5.26 11.57 9.08
C GLN A 349 -4.73 11.42 10.49
N PHE A 350 -5.06 10.30 11.11
CA PHE A 350 -4.55 9.91 12.41
C PHE A 350 -4.13 8.46 12.39
N SER A 351 -2.94 8.16 12.94
CA SER A 351 -2.43 6.81 13.13
C SER A 351 -1.83 6.69 14.52
N GLU A 352 -2.14 5.60 15.22
CA GLU A 352 -1.59 5.28 16.54
C GLU A 352 -1.32 3.78 16.64
N SER A 353 -0.08 3.42 17.00
CA SER A 353 0.28 2.04 17.35
C SER A 353 0.31 1.84 18.86
N SER A 354 0.21 0.58 19.31
CA SER A 354 0.72 0.17 20.61
C SER A 354 2.26 0.16 20.59
N ASN A 355 2.88 -0.25 21.70
CA ASN A 355 4.31 -0.56 21.72
C ASN A 355 4.65 -1.63 20.68
N ILE A 356 5.79 -1.48 19.99
CA ILE A 356 6.27 -2.38 18.96
C ILE A 356 7.66 -2.85 19.34
N SER A 357 7.77 -4.10 19.74
CA SER A 357 9.02 -4.67 20.19
C SER A 357 9.99 -4.91 19.05
N ARG A 358 11.26 -4.70 19.32
CA ARG A 358 12.37 -5.01 18.41
C ARG A 358 12.82 -6.46 18.61
N PHE A 359 12.50 -7.33 17.67
CA PHE A 359 12.86 -8.75 17.77
C PHE A 359 14.37 -8.98 17.71
N ASP A 360 15.12 -8.15 16.96
CA ASP A 360 16.59 -8.21 16.90
C ASP A 360 17.24 -7.93 18.28
N LYS A 361 16.65 -7.03 19.07
CA LYS A 361 17.17 -6.70 20.40
C LYS A 361 16.68 -7.69 21.46
N LEU A 362 15.47 -8.19 21.34
CA LEU A 362 14.91 -9.17 22.28
C LEU A 362 15.56 -10.56 22.14
N SER A 363 16.23 -10.84 21.03
CA SER A 363 17.00 -12.07 20.81
C SER A 363 18.51 -11.89 20.99
N GLU A 364 18.99 -10.66 21.26
CA GLU A 364 20.42 -10.37 21.51
C GLU A 364 20.86 -11.00 22.83
N ILE A 365 21.95 -11.76 22.78
CA ILE A 365 22.58 -12.38 23.96
C ILE A 365 23.79 -11.55 24.45
N ASN A 366 24.08 -11.64 25.74
CA ASN A 366 25.28 -11.08 26.37
C ASN A 366 26.44 -12.09 26.36
N GLU A 367 27.57 -11.73 26.95
CA GLU A 367 28.77 -12.57 27.05
C GLU A 367 28.54 -13.88 27.82
N ASP A 368 27.59 -13.89 28.77
CA ASP A 368 27.20 -15.06 29.56
C ASP A 368 26.19 -15.96 28.84
N ASN A 369 25.91 -15.70 27.57
CA ASN A 369 24.94 -16.44 26.77
C ASN A 369 23.48 -16.30 27.22
N ASN A 370 23.16 -15.26 28.02
CA ASN A 370 21.84 -14.91 28.46
C ASN A 370 21.24 -13.78 27.61
N LEU A 371 19.91 -13.64 27.57
CA LEU A 371 19.26 -12.51 26.89
C LEU A 371 19.71 -11.18 27.51
N LYS A 372 20.15 -10.26 26.66
CA LYS A 372 20.65 -8.93 27.07
C LYS A 372 19.54 -8.00 27.52
N TYR A 373 18.41 -7.98 26.81
CA TYR A 373 17.31 -7.06 27.04
C TYR A 373 16.06 -7.76 27.55
N ALA A 374 15.57 -7.29 28.69
CA ALA A 374 14.26 -7.67 29.22
C ALA A 374 13.11 -6.99 28.47
N GLN A 375 13.34 -5.75 28.01
CA GLN A 375 12.40 -4.97 27.20
C GLN A 375 13.18 -4.10 26.22
N TRP A 376 12.73 -4.07 24.97
CA TRP A 376 13.19 -3.12 23.98
C TRP A 376 12.07 -2.89 22.97
N TYR A 377 11.50 -1.70 22.92
CA TYR A 377 10.36 -1.37 22.05
C TYR A 377 10.36 0.09 21.63
N TYR A 378 9.73 0.34 20.49
CA TYR A 378 9.29 1.64 20.02
C TYR A 378 7.84 1.89 20.44
N GLY A 379 7.44 3.16 20.55
CA GLY A 379 6.05 3.55 20.68
C GLY A 379 5.52 3.68 22.13
N PRO A 380 4.23 4.01 22.23
CA PRO A 380 3.28 4.17 21.11
C PRO A 380 3.76 5.21 20.11
N GLN A 381 3.64 4.88 18.79
CA GLN A 381 3.92 5.84 17.74
C GLN A 381 2.63 6.49 17.30
N LYS A 382 2.62 7.83 17.22
CA LYS A 382 1.46 8.62 16.81
C LYS A 382 1.82 9.55 15.68
N ARG A 383 0.93 9.66 14.71
CA ARG A 383 0.98 10.68 13.67
C ARG A 383 -0.41 11.26 13.46
N LEU A 384 -0.47 12.58 13.43
CA LEU A 384 -1.62 13.35 12.99
C LEU A 384 -1.17 14.18 11.79
N LEU A 385 -1.93 14.18 10.72
CA LEU A 385 -1.77 15.07 9.58
C LEU A 385 -3.08 15.81 9.34
N SER A 386 -3.00 17.12 9.28
CA SER A 386 -4.09 17.98 8.81
C SER A 386 -3.59 18.78 7.61
N SER A 387 -4.33 18.80 6.51
CA SER A 387 -3.95 19.60 5.35
C SER A 387 -5.17 20.18 4.64
N ILE A 388 -4.93 21.33 4.02
CA ILE A 388 -5.84 22.04 3.13
C ILE A 388 -5.17 22.08 1.77
N ASN A 389 -5.79 21.52 0.76
CA ASN A 389 -5.30 21.54 -0.63
C ASN A 389 -6.32 22.27 -1.51
N TYR A 390 -5.88 23.39 -2.11
CA TYR A 390 -6.66 24.13 -3.08
C TYR A 390 -6.11 23.90 -4.48
N ASN A 391 -6.92 23.28 -5.34
CA ASN A 391 -6.58 23.00 -6.72
C ASN A 391 -7.33 23.96 -7.63
N LEU A 392 -6.62 24.50 -8.61
CA LEU A 392 -7.13 25.48 -9.56
C LEU A 392 -6.65 25.16 -10.97
N THR A 393 -7.55 25.23 -11.94
CA THR A 393 -7.27 25.16 -13.37
C THR A 393 -7.61 26.50 -14.00
N THR A 394 -6.70 27.07 -14.77
CA THR A 394 -6.87 28.36 -15.48
C THR A 394 -6.14 28.32 -16.81
N LYS A 395 -6.28 29.35 -17.62
CA LYS A 395 -5.52 29.51 -18.89
C LYS A 395 -4.62 30.76 -18.89
N SER A 396 -4.45 31.40 -17.72
CA SER A 396 -3.69 32.64 -17.60
C SER A 396 -2.21 32.35 -17.34
N LEU A 397 -1.73 32.60 -16.11
CA LEU A 397 -0.31 32.42 -15.72
C LEU A 397 0.11 30.95 -15.68
N PHE A 398 -0.82 30.05 -15.39
CA PHE A 398 -0.63 28.59 -15.35
C PHE A 398 -1.89 27.88 -15.85
N ASP A 399 -1.77 26.62 -16.23
CA ASP A 399 -2.92 25.76 -16.59
C ASP A 399 -3.46 25.03 -15.38
N LYS A 400 -2.57 24.54 -14.52
CA LYS A 400 -2.91 23.84 -13.28
C LYS A 400 -2.08 24.38 -12.12
N GLY A 401 -2.71 24.61 -10.99
CA GLY A 401 -2.08 24.99 -9.73
C GLY A 401 -2.62 24.18 -8.57
N SER A 402 -1.75 23.91 -7.60
CA SER A 402 -2.10 23.26 -6.33
C SER A 402 -1.37 23.98 -5.21
N ILE A 403 -2.09 24.39 -4.17
CA ILE A 403 -1.52 24.99 -2.95
C ILE A 403 -1.93 24.12 -1.77
N ILE A 404 -0.93 23.62 -1.03
CA ILE A 404 -1.14 22.75 0.13
C ILE A 404 -0.57 23.44 1.36
N LEU A 405 -1.42 23.65 2.35
CA LEU A 405 -1.04 24.02 3.71
C LEU A 405 -1.17 22.79 4.59
N SER A 406 -0.15 22.46 5.37
CA SER A 406 -0.23 21.28 6.24
C SER A 406 0.40 21.50 7.60
N HIS A 407 -0.16 20.79 8.59
CA HIS A 407 0.40 20.58 9.91
C HIS A 407 0.48 19.09 10.20
N GLN A 408 1.63 18.64 10.72
CA GLN A 408 1.80 17.29 11.24
C GLN A 408 2.26 17.34 12.69
N TYR A 409 1.69 16.47 13.51
CA TYR A 409 2.19 16.13 14.83
C TYR A 409 2.65 14.68 14.82
N ILE A 410 3.89 14.44 15.26
CA ILE A 410 4.49 13.12 15.36
C ILE A 410 5.01 12.93 16.78
N ASN A 411 4.73 11.75 17.35
CA ASN A 411 5.31 11.33 18.61
C ASN A 411 5.87 9.93 18.44
N GLU A 412 7.15 9.78 18.73
CA GLU A 412 7.89 8.52 18.69
C GLU A 412 8.67 8.35 19.98
N SER A 413 8.84 7.10 20.43
CA SER A 413 9.67 6.81 21.59
C SER A 413 10.52 5.55 21.39
N ARG A 414 11.61 5.46 22.17
CA ARG A 414 12.48 4.30 22.32
C ARG A 414 12.61 3.96 23.79
N ASN A 415 12.29 2.73 24.12
CA ASN A 415 12.27 2.28 25.49
C ASN A 415 13.11 0.99 25.61
N SER A 416 14.01 0.94 26.58
CA SER A 416 14.84 -0.24 26.78
C SER A 416 15.18 -0.49 28.25
N ARG A 417 15.20 -1.77 28.62
CA ARG A 417 15.62 -2.24 29.92
C ARG A 417 16.41 -3.55 29.76
N LYS A 418 17.57 -3.63 30.36
CA LYS A 418 18.36 -4.87 30.42
C LYS A 418 17.76 -5.85 31.43
N PHE A 419 18.04 -7.13 31.27
CA PHE A 419 17.78 -8.11 32.34
C PHE A 419 18.56 -7.73 33.61
N ASN A 420 18.03 -8.11 34.75
CA ASN A 420 18.58 -7.83 36.08
C ASN A 420 18.81 -6.34 36.37
N SER A 421 18.11 -5.46 35.65
CA SER A 421 18.13 -4.03 35.84
C SER A 421 16.72 -3.52 36.16
N LEU A 422 16.62 -2.69 37.19
CA LEU A 422 15.38 -1.96 37.52
C LEU A 422 15.24 -0.66 36.72
N GLU A 423 16.27 -0.27 35.96
CA GLU A 423 16.27 0.97 35.20
C GLU A 423 15.68 0.76 33.80
N LEU A 424 14.53 1.38 33.55
CA LEU A 424 13.92 1.51 32.23
C LEU A 424 14.28 2.87 31.64
N ARG A 425 15.03 2.88 30.53
CA ARG A 425 15.37 4.10 29.78
C ARG A 425 14.31 4.37 28.74
N SER A 426 13.90 5.64 28.65
CA SER A 426 12.91 6.12 27.69
C SER A 426 13.42 7.38 27.01
N GLN A 427 13.35 7.40 25.69
CA GLN A 427 13.66 8.57 24.87
C GLN A 427 12.44 8.84 23.99
N GLU A 428 11.90 10.04 24.06
CA GLU A 428 10.70 10.45 23.35
C GLU A 428 10.99 11.68 22.49
N GLU A 429 10.58 11.66 21.23
CA GLU A 429 10.65 12.76 20.29
C GLU A 429 9.23 13.19 19.90
N LYS A 430 8.93 14.48 20.06
CA LYS A 430 7.69 15.11 19.62
C LYS A 430 8.01 16.17 18.57
N LEU A 431 7.33 16.09 17.43
CA LEU A 431 7.51 17.06 16.35
C LEU A 431 6.19 17.73 16.01
N ASN A 432 6.26 19.04 15.83
CA ASN A 432 5.26 19.84 15.14
C ASN A 432 5.86 20.34 13.84
N ILE A 433 5.25 19.99 12.72
CA ILE A 433 5.74 20.30 11.38
C ILE A 433 4.68 21.11 10.65
N PHE A 434 5.05 22.32 10.23
CA PHE A 434 4.22 23.15 9.36
C PHE A 434 4.84 23.21 7.97
N SER A 435 4.04 23.03 6.93
CA SER A 435 4.53 23.19 5.56
C SER A 435 3.54 23.90 4.66
N VAL A 436 4.11 24.57 3.67
CA VAL A 436 3.41 25.23 2.56
C VAL A 436 4.05 24.76 1.27
N ASN A 437 3.26 24.19 0.38
CA ASN A 437 3.66 23.80 -0.97
C ASN A 437 2.80 24.56 -1.97
N ALA A 438 3.41 25.12 -3.00
CA ALA A 438 2.69 25.70 -4.13
C ALA A 438 3.33 25.22 -5.42
N ASP A 439 2.57 24.49 -6.23
CA ASP A 439 3.04 23.83 -7.42
C ASP A 439 2.17 24.24 -8.62
N PHE A 440 2.81 24.67 -9.71
CA PHE A 440 2.14 25.18 -10.90
C PHE A 440 2.70 24.53 -12.16
N SER A 441 1.87 24.42 -13.18
CA SER A 441 2.28 23.94 -14.49
C SER A 441 1.58 24.65 -15.63
N LYS A 442 2.26 24.77 -16.78
CA LYS A 442 1.75 25.38 -17.99
C LYS A 442 2.25 24.68 -19.23
N ASN A 443 1.34 24.43 -20.17
CA ASN A 443 1.68 24.09 -21.54
C ASN A 443 1.88 25.39 -22.32
N ILE A 444 3.14 25.74 -22.61
CA ILE A 444 3.43 26.93 -23.43
C ILE A 444 3.06 26.68 -24.88
N SER A 445 3.26 25.44 -25.35
CA SER A 445 2.90 24.96 -26.67
C SER A 445 2.67 23.45 -26.65
N GLN A 446 2.26 22.86 -27.77
CA GLN A 446 2.15 21.39 -27.88
C GLN A 446 3.48 20.66 -27.60
N LYS A 447 4.62 21.33 -27.75
CA LYS A 447 5.96 20.74 -27.53
C LYS A 447 6.65 21.20 -26.25
N ASN A 448 6.19 22.25 -25.59
CA ASN A 448 6.89 22.84 -24.45
C ASN A 448 5.97 22.87 -23.22
N PHE A 449 6.41 22.23 -22.16
CA PHE A 449 5.74 22.19 -20.87
C PHE A 449 6.69 22.74 -19.79
N ILE A 450 6.19 23.59 -18.91
CA ILE A 450 6.91 24.08 -17.74
C ILE A 450 6.19 23.67 -16.46
N SER A 451 6.95 23.38 -15.42
CA SER A 451 6.47 23.25 -14.06
C SER A 451 7.39 23.98 -13.09
N TYR A 452 6.81 24.64 -12.11
CA TYR A 452 7.54 25.42 -11.11
C TYR A 452 6.79 25.44 -9.79
N GLY A 453 7.52 25.65 -8.72
CA GLY A 453 6.89 25.65 -7.40
C GLY A 453 7.86 26.05 -6.30
N ILE A 454 7.28 26.16 -5.10
CA ILE A 454 7.99 26.45 -3.87
C ILE A 454 7.47 25.53 -2.77
N GLU A 455 8.37 25.08 -1.92
CA GLU A 455 8.05 24.35 -0.69
C GLU A 455 8.80 25.00 0.47
N THR A 456 8.09 25.25 1.57
CA THR A 456 8.71 25.65 2.83
C THR A 456 8.20 24.76 3.95
N THR A 457 9.11 24.32 4.82
CA THR A 457 8.78 23.51 6.00
C THR A 457 9.48 24.03 7.23
N LYS A 458 8.80 23.95 8.38
CA LYS A 458 9.36 24.24 9.70
C LYS A 458 9.05 23.08 10.63
N ASN A 459 10.09 22.49 11.19
CA ASN A 459 10.01 21.41 12.17
C ASN A 459 10.40 21.97 13.53
N ASN A 460 9.55 21.84 14.53
CA ASN A 460 9.86 22.08 15.92
C ASN A 460 9.94 20.72 16.62
N LEU A 461 11.13 20.36 17.07
CA LEU A 461 11.45 19.10 17.73
C LEU A 461 11.62 19.33 19.23
N GLU A 462 10.91 18.56 20.03
CA GLU A 462 11.15 18.36 21.46
C GLU A 462 11.71 16.95 21.67
N SER A 463 12.83 16.80 22.39
CA SER A 463 13.45 15.51 22.69
C SER A 463 13.63 15.37 24.19
N ILE A 464 12.98 14.33 24.76
CA ILE A 464 12.92 14.11 26.20
C ILE A 464 13.58 12.76 26.52
N GLY A 465 14.56 12.78 27.42
CA GLY A 465 15.13 11.58 28.01
C GLY A 465 14.64 11.39 29.46
N ASN A 466 14.19 10.20 29.78
CA ASN A 466 13.81 9.83 31.13
C ASN A 466 14.38 8.45 31.49
N ASN A 467 14.77 8.29 32.74
CA ASN A 467 15.00 7.01 33.38
C ASN A 467 13.89 6.73 34.40
N TYR A 468 13.43 5.51 34.46
CA TYR A 468 12.43 5.07 35.42
C TYR A 468 13.05 3.93 36.25
N ILE A 469 13.15 4.14 37.56
CA ILE A 469 13.54 3.07 38.50
C ILE A 469 12.27 2.34 38.93
N LEU A 470 12.23 1.05 38.68
CA LEU A 470 11.07 0.20 38.96
C LEU A 470 11.06 -0.27 40.43
N SER A 471 9.93 -0.12 41.08
CA SER A 471 9.65 -0.75 42.38
C SER A 471 8.85 -2.03 42.15
N ILE A 472 9.27 -3.15 42.76
CA ILE A 472 8.75 -4.48 42.44
C ILE A 472 8.25 -5.15 43.73
N SER A 473 7.07 -5.78 43.64
CA SER A 473 6.53 -6.66 44.63
C SER A 473 5.88 -7.88 43.96
N ASN A 474 6.29 -9.10 44.33
CA ASN A 474 5.74 -10.36 43.78
C ASN A 474 5.70 -10.41 42.22
N ASN A 475 6.77 -9.97 41.57
CA ASN A 475 6.87 -9.82 40.11
C ASN A 475 5.93 -8.75 39.49
N ASP A 476 5.20 -8.00 40.28
CA ASP A 476 4.44 -6.85 39.83
C ASP A 476 5.26 -5.57 39.95
N ILE A 477 5.20 -4.74 38.92
CA ILE A 477 5.75 -3.38 38.94
C ILE A 477 4.70 -2.52 39.64
N ILE A 478 4.97 -2.13 40.89
CA ILE A 478 4.04 -1.38 41.74
C ILE A 478 4.24 0.12 41.61
N ASP A 479 5.45 0.57 41.24
CA ASP A 479 5.76 1.99 41.06
C ASP A 479 6.92 2.19 40.09
N LYS A 480 7.07 3.42 39.61
CA LYS A 480 8.12 3.86 38.66
C LYS A 480 8.61 5.26 39.04
N LEU A 481 9.72 5.34 39.75
CA LEU A 481 10.33 6.63 40.08
C LEU A 481 11.01 7.21 38.84
N LYS A 482 10.52 8.36 38.37
CA LYS A 482 11.04 9.08 37.20
C LYS A 482 12.21 9.98 37.60
N SER A 483 13.28 9.94 36.78
CA SER A 483 14.40 10.85 36.85
C SER A 483 14.81 11.34 35.44
N PRO A 484 15.48 12.49 35.32
CA PRO A 484 16.01 12.94 34.04
C PRO A 484 16.98 11.91 33.45
N GLY A 485 16.84 11.65 32.15
CA GLY A 485 17.71 10.80 31.35
C GLY A 485 18.32 11.57 30.18
N ILE A 486 19.14 10.89 29.40
CA ILE A 486 19.78 11.48 28.22
C ILE A 486 18.78 11.49 27.07
N SER A 487 18.47 12.69 26.56
CA SER A 487 17.69 12.88 25.33
C SER A 487 18.51 12.52 24.09
N ARG A 488 17.86 12.32 22.95
CA ARG A 488 18.55 12.03 21.67
C ARG A 488 19.10 13.28 20.98
N TYR A 489 18.52 14.41 21.25
CA TYR A 489 18.92 15.70 20.71
C TYR A 489 19.36 16.60 21.86
N PRO A 490 20.45 17.39 21.66
CA PRO A 490 20.93 18.32 22.69
C PRO A 490 19.86 19.35 23.03
N ASP A 491 19.99 19.94 24.21
CA ASP A 491 19.15 21.03 24.70
C ASP A 491 17.64 20.75 24.67
N ASN A 492 17.27 19.46 24.81
CA ASN A 492 15.90 18.96 24.80
C ASN A 492 15.10 19.24 23.52
N GLY A 493 15.76 19.62 22.44
CA GLY A 493 15.10 19.82 21.15
C GLY A 493 15.81 20.76 20.21
N SER A 494 15.19 21.03 19.09
CA SER A 494 15.75 21.89 18.04
C SER A 494 14.66 22.33 17.06
N THR A 495 14.95 23.39 16.30
CA THR A 495 14.14 23.85 15.19
C THR A 495 14.90 23.65 13.88
N TYR A 496 14.25 23.08 12.88
CA TYR A 496 14.76 22.94 11.54
C TYR A 496 13.79 23.57 10.55
N SER A 497 14.31 24.41 9.65
CA SER A 497 13.52 25.02 8.57
C SER A 497 14.20 24.79 7.24
N SER A 498 13.39 24.59 6.20
CA SER A 498 13.85 24.42 4.84
C SER A 498 12.92 25.17 3.88
N THR A 499 13.50 25.87 2.92
CA THR A 499 12.77 26.50 1.81
C THR A 499 13.46 26.14 0.51
N ALA A 500 12.68 25.64 -0.47
CA ALA A 500 13.17 25.24 -1.77
C ALA A 500 12.23 25.73 -2.87
N GLY A 501 12.79 26.23 -3.96
CA GLY A 501 12.07 26.51 -5.19
C GLY A 501 12.57 25.63 -6.31
N TYR A 502 11.71 25.30 -7.25
CA TYR A 502 12.10 24.56 -8.45
C TYR A 502 11.46 25.15 -9.69
N PHE A 503 12.18 24.96 -10.80
CA PHE A 503 11.71 25.26 -12.14
C PHE A 503 12.17 24.16 -13.09
N ASN A 504 11.25 23.65 -13.91
CA ASN A 504 11.51 22.56 -14.82
C ASN A 504 10.88 22.87 -16.19
N ILE A 505 11.66 22.67 -17.25
CA ILE A 505 11.21 22.77 -18.64
C ILE A 505 11.31 21.39 -19.27
N LYS A 506 10.24 20.97 -19.93
CA LYS A 506 10.21 19.78 -20.74
C LYS A 506 9.89 20.17 -22.18
N ARG A 507 10.74 19.76 -23.10
CA ARG A 507 10.56 20.00 -24.53
C ARG A 507 10.52 18.70 -25.31
N MET A 508 9.45 18.49 -26.06
CA MET A 508 9.34 17.38 -26.99
C MET A 508 10.16 17.74 -28.27
N ILE A 509 11.19 16.96 -28.55
CA ILE A 509 12.06 17.18 -29.74
C ILE A 509 11.44 16.49 -30.95
N SER A 510 10.89 15.30 -30.78
CA SER A 510 10.15 14.55 -31.80
C SER A 510 9.04 13.75 -31.12
N GLU A 511 8.13 13.10 -31.88
CA GLU A 511 7.09 12.25 -31.33
C GLU A 511 7.63 11.08 -30.47
N LYS A 512 8.91 10.72 -30.65
CA LYS A 512 9.60 9.62 -29.93
C LYS A 512 10.70 10.11 -28.97
N THR A 513 10.95 11.42 -28.86
CA THR A 513 12.07 11.97 -28.06
C THR A 513 11.63 13.20 -27.27
N TYR A 514 11.88 13.20 -25.98
CA TYR A 514 11.63 14.31 -25.04
C TYR A 514 12.95 14.90 -24.54
#